data_0f3478b26995fc47871ae6378d57de73
#
_entry.id   0f3478b26995fc47871ae6378d57de73
#
_cell.length_a   1.000
_cell.length_b   1.000
_cell.length_c   1.000
_cell.angle_alpha   90.00
_cell.angle_beta   90.00
_cell.angle_gamma   90.00
#
_symmetry.space_group_name_H-M   'P 1'
#
loop_
_entity.id
_entity.type
_entity.pdbx_description
1 polymer ?
#
loop_
_entity_poly.entity_id
_entity_poly.type
_entity_poly.pdbx_seq_one_letter_code
_entity_poly.pdbx_strand_id
1 'polypeptide(L)'
;LLPELDESEEINACSIHVPAQVDGETQDWLLMFKNETHNHPTEIEPFGGAATCIGGCIRDPLSGRVYVHQAMRFTGAGDPRVPFDQTLEGKLPQRKLCQTAAAGYSSYGNQIGLATGHVAEVYHEGYIAKRLECGAVVGAAPAENVRRERPAPGDVVILLGGRTGRDGIGGATGSSKSHNKKSLTTMASEVQKGNAPEERKIQRLFRDGEVTRLIKRCNDFGAGGVSVAIGELADGLEIDLDAVRKKYDGLDGTELAISESQERMAVVVAPQDAAAFIAAAEKENLEAYPVAVVTESPRMVMRWRGQTVADLSREFLNTNGAVKRASLTVPEHPCSPSSGGGSLREIAASLQSASRRGLAERFDGTIGAGSLLMPFGGKHQATP
;
A
#
# COMPACT_ATOMS: atom_id res chain seq x y z
N LEU A 1 20.54 10.93 12.92
CA LEU A 1 19.69 9.74 12.86
C LEU A 1 19.19 9.46 14.27
N LEU A 2 17.94 9.07 14.40
CA LEU A 2 17.33 8.75 15.68
C LEU A 2 17.94 7.45 16.20
N PRO A 3 18.39 7.38 17.45
CA PRO A 3 18.97 6.15 18.02
C PRO A 3 17.96 5.00 18.10
N GLU A 4 16.69 5.32 18.04
CA GLU A 4 15.58 4.37 18.07
C GLU A 4 15.23 3.79 16.69
N LEU A 5 15.91 4.20 15.61
CA LEU A 5 15.63 3.70 14.27
C LEU A 5 15.93 2.21 14.15
N ASP A 6 14.94 1.43 13.72
CA ASP A 6 15.12 0.01 13.36
C ASP A 6 15.78 -0.05 11.97
N GLU A 7 17.10 -0.13 11.93
CA GLU A 7 17.85 -0.24 10.68
C GLU A 7 17.83 -1.68 10.16
N SER A 8 17.19 -1.88 9.02
CA SER A 8 17.14 -3.18 8.35
C SER A 8 17.19 -3.04 6.83
N GLU A 9 17.40 -4.17 6.13
CA GLU A 9 17.30 -4.21 4.67
C GLU A 9 15.85 -4.18 4.16
N GLU A 10 14.89 -4.35 5.05
CA GLU A 10 13.45 -4.27 4.74
C GLU A 10 12.99 -2.83 4.97
N ILE A 11 12.76 -2.11 3.88
CA ILE A 11 12.51 -0.67 3.87
C ILE A 11 11.07 -0.29 3.47
N ASN A 12 10.14 -1.24 3.50
CA ASN A 12 8.76 -1.02 3.06
C ASN A 12 8.01 -0.02 3.95
N ALA A 13 8.38 0.09 5.23
CA ALA A 13 7.83 1.06 6.16
C ALA A 13 8.94 1.63 7.06
N CYS A 14 8.76 2.86 7.55
CA CYS A 14 9.65 3.41 8.58
C CYS A 14 9.36 2.71 9.91
N SER A 15 10.40 2.25 10.60
CA SER A 15 10.29 1.49 11.85
C SER A 15 11.20 2.07 12.92
N ILE A 16 10.67 2.22 14.14
CA ILE A 16 11.43 2.66 15.32
C ILE A 16 11.13 1.73 16.50
N HIS A 17 12.11 1.58 17.38
CA HIS A 17 11.94 0.91 18.67
C HIS A 17 11.29 1.86 19.68
N VAL A 18 10.27 1.38 20.38
CA VAL A 18 9.59 2.12 21.43
C VAL A 18 9.34 1.24 22.66
N PRO A 19 9.67 1.71 23.89
CA PRO A 19 9.33 0.97 25.08
C PRO A 19 7.81 1.10 25.34
N ALA A 20 7.13 -0.03 25.49
CA ALA A 20 5.71 -0.10 25.83
C ALA A 20 5.52 -0.73 27.21
N GLN A 21 4.60 -0.20 28.00
CA GLN A 21 4.18 -0.81 29.26
C GLN A 21 3.02 -1.76 29.02
N VAL A 22 3.26 -3.07 29.18
CA VAL A 22 2.26 -4.11 28.97
C VAL A 22 2.17 -4.96 30.24
N ASP A 23 1.00 -4.99 30.86
CA ASP A 23 0.75 -5.74 32.09
C ASP A 23 1.75 -5.47 33.23
N GLY A 24 2.29 -4.23 33.29
CA GLY A 24 3.25 -3.79 34.29
C GLY A 24 4.73 -4.07 33.97
N GLU A 25 5.00 -4.69 32.85
CA GLU A 25 6.35 -4.93 32.35
C GLU A 25 6.68 -4.00 31.18
N THR A 26 7.96 -3.61 31.06
CA THR A 26 8.44 -2.84 29.91
C THR A 26 8.86 -3.81 28.82
N GLN A 27 8.19 -3.71 27.68
CA GLN A 27 8.50 -4.50 26.47
C GLN A 27 9.05 -3.59 25.39
N ASP A 28 9.96 -4.12 24.57
CA ASP A 28 10.42 -3.46 23.34
C ASP A 28 9.44 -3.73 22.20
N TRP A 29 8.92 -2.66 21.60
CA TRP A 29 8.00 -2.73 20.49
C TRP A 29 8.54 -2.00 19.27
N LEU A 30 8.21 -2.50 18.09
CA LEU A 30 8.38 -1.79 16.84
C LEU A 30 7.12 -0.98 16.54
N LEU A 31 7.29 0.33 16.35
CA LEU A 31 6.27 1.23 15.84
C LEU A 31 6.60 1.52 14.37
N MET A 32 5.68 1.21 13.47
CA MET A 32 5.85 1.44 12.05
C MET A 32 4.90 2.50 11.53
N PHE A 33 5.43 3.33 10.63
CA PHE A 33 4.67 4.30 9.86
C PHE A 33 4.90 4.07 8.38
N LYS A 34 3.80 4.08 7.62
CA LYS A 34 3.82 4.05 6.16
C LYS A 34 2.85 5.08 5.60
N ASN A 35 3.26 5.77 4.56
CA ASN A 35 2.36 6.53 3.70
C ASN A 35 2.45 6.01 2.26
N GLU A 36 1.33 6.03 1.55
CA GLU A 36 1.21 5.56 0.18
C GLU A 36 0.38 6.52 -0.66
N THR A 37 0.81 6.80 -1.88
CA THR A 37 0.04 7.59 -2.83
C THR A 37 -0.49 6.72 -3.96
N HIS A 38 -1.77 6.90 -4.30
CA HIS A 38 -2.42 6.16 -5.39
C HIS A 38 -3.23 7.10 -6.27
N ASN A 39 -2.54 8.11 -6.83
CA ASN A 39 -3.13 9.26 -7.50
C ASN A 39 -3.82 8.90 -8.82
N HIS A 40 -3.06 8.30 -9.74
CA HIS A 40 -3.50 8.04 -11.11
C HIS A 40 -4.66 7.06 -11.20
N PRO A 41 -4.63 5.88 -10.54
CA PRO A 41 -5.77 4.97 -10.57
C PRO A 41 -7.03 5.57 -9.94
N THR A 42 -6.88 6.39 -8.88
CA THR A 42 -8.00 7.08 -8.23
C THR A 42 -8.67 8.12 -9.16
N GLU A 43 -7.92 8.73 -10.07
CA GLU A 43 -8.50 9.64 -11.07
C GLU A 43 -9.35 8.92 -12.11
N ILE A 44 -9.08 7.64 -12.38
CA ILE A 44 -9.79 6.83 -13.40
C ILE A 44 -10.98 6.11 -12.77
N GLU A 45 -10.73 5.39 -11.68
CA GLU A 45 -11.72 4.64 -10.92
C GLU A 45 -11.58 5.00 -9.43
N PRO A 46 -12.28 6.06 -8.98
CA PRO A 46 -12.02 6.66 -7.66
C PRO A 46 -12.29 5.73 -6.48
N PHE A 47 -13.27 4.84 -6.57
CA PHE A 47 -13.59 3.93 -5.48
C PHE A 47 -12.50 2.88 -5.28
N GLY A 48 -12.17 2.12 -6.31
CA GLY A 48 -11.15 1.08 -6.25
C GLY A 48 -9.76 1.66 -6.07
N GLY A 49 -9.44 2.78 -6.73
CA GLY A 49 -8.14 3.45 -6.56
C GLY A 49 -7.88 3.88 -5.13
N ALA A 50 -8.85 4.49 -4.46
CA ALA A 50 -8.71 4.88 -3.06
C ALA A 50 -8.74 3.67 -2.10
N ALA A 51 -9.52 2.64 -2.40
CA ALA A 51 -9.51 1.38 -1.66
C ALA A 51 -8.14 0.69 -1.75
N THR A 52 -7.54 0.65 -2.93
CA THR A 52 -6.19 0.09 -3.13
C THR A 52 -5.12 0.94 -2.44
N CYS A 53 -5.30 2.26 -2.38
CA CYS A 53 -4.38 3.15 -1.65
C CYS A 53 -4.22 2.73 -0.18
N ILE A 54 -5.33 2.54 0.54
CA ILE A 54 -5.25 2.09 1.93
C ILE A 54 -4.81 0.63 2.03
N GLY A 55 -5.25 -0.26 1.14
CA GLY A 55 -4.84 -1.67 1.16
C GLY A 55 -3.33 -1.84 1.03
N GLY A 56 -2.70 -1.20 0.03
CA GLY A 56 -1.24 -1.21 -0.12
C GLY A 56 -0.53 -0.61 1.09
N CYS A 57 -1.06 0.51 1.60
CA CYS A 57 -0.52 1.17 2.78
C CYS A 57 -0.48 0.26 4.02
N ILE A 58 -1.47 -0.61 4.20
CA ILE A 58 -1.55 -1.59 5.29
C ILE A 58 -0.56 -2.74 5.08
N ARG A 59 -0.42 -3.24 3.86
CA ARG A 59 0.43 -4.40 3.58
C ARG A 59 1.92 -4.14 3.77
N ASP A 60 2.37 -2.89 3.63
CA ASP A 60 3.78 -2.56 3.85
C ASP A 60 4.24 -2.80 5.30
N PRO A 61 3.57 -2.28 6.36
CA PRO A 61 3.89 -2.69 7.73
C PRO A 61 3.68 -4.18 8.00
N LEU A 62 2.69 -4.82 7.37
CA LEU A 62 2.53 -6.27 7.44
C LEU A 62 3.75 -6.99 6.86
N SER A 63 4.35 -6.48 5.77
CA SER A 63 5.65 -6.98 5.26
C SER A 63 6.74 -6.91 6.33
N GLY A 64 6.70 -5.88 7.17
CA GLY A 64 7.52 -5.77 8.38
C GLY A 64 7.05 -6.63 9.56
N ARG A 65 6.02 -7.47 9.40
CA ARG A 65 5.39 -8.31 10.45
C ARG A 65 4.75 -7.49 11.56
N VAL A 66 4.29 -6.29 11.25
CA VAL A 66 3.67 -5.37 12.21
C VAL A 66 2.18 -5.22 11.90
N TYR A 67 1.33 -5.39 12.92
CA TYR A 67 -0.11 -5.21 12.80
C TYR A 67 -0.48 -3.73 12.75
N VAL A 68 -1.33 -3.36 11.80
CA VAL A 68 -1.78 -1.97 11.61
C VAL A 68 -2.99 -1.66 12.51
N HIS A 69 -2.86 -0.62 13.31
CA HIS A 69 -3.88 -0.22 14.30
C HIS A 69 -4.72 0.98 13.86
N GLN A 70 -4.18 1.86 13.02
CA GLN A 70 -4.86 3.09 12.63
C GLN A 70 -4.48 3.53 11.22
N ALA A 71 -5.47 4.06 10.49
CA ALA A 71 -5.28 4.72 9.20
C ALA A 71 -5.52 6.23 9.30
N MET A 72 -4.92 6.94 8.37
CA MET A 72 -5.10 8.37 8.12
C MET A 72 -5.26 8.59 6.61
N ARG A 73 -5.93 9.68 6.22
CA ARG A 73 -6.11 10.02 4.81
C ARG A 73 -5.84 11.49 4.56
N PHE A 74 -4.95 11.76 3.63
CA PHE A 74 -4.58 13.12 3.19
C PHE A 74 -4.81 13.24 1.69
N THR A 75 -5.61 14.20 1.25
CA THR A 75 -5.96 14.32 -0.15
C THR A 75 -5.85 15.77 -0.65
N GLY A 76 -5.62 15.89 -1.96
CA GLY A 76 -5.66 17.16 -2.67
C GLY A 76 -6.59 17.06 -3.88
N ALA A 77 -7.50 18.01 -4.03
CA ALA A 77 -8.49 18.04 -5.10
C ALA A 77 -8.66 19.46 -5.66
N GLY A 78 -9.22 19.58 -6.85
CA GLY A 78 -9.83 20.81 -7.32
C GLY A 78 -11.12 21.12 -6.56
N ASP A 79 -11.71 22.29 -6.80
CA ASP A 79 -12.96 22.70 -6.16
C ASP A 79 -14.12 21.73 -6.53
N PRO A 80 -14.68 20.98 -5.57
CA PRO A 80 -15.77 20.04 -5.84
C PRO A 80 -17.12 20.70 -6.16
N ARG A 81 -17.21 22.04 -6.05
CA ARG A 81 -18.41 22.80 -6.36
C ARG A 81 -18.50 23.18 -7.84
N VAL A 82 -17.40 23.01 -8.60
CA VAL A 82 -17.36 23.31 -10.03
C VAL A 82 -18.46 22.49 -10.75
N PRO A 83 -19.32 23.14 -11.56
CA PRO A 83 -20.36 22.49 -12.32
C PRO A 83 -19.82 21.44 -13.29
N PHE A 84 -20.66 20.45 -13.63
CA PHE A 84 -20.29 19.34 -14.49
C PHE A 84 -19.82 19.79 -15.89
N ASP A 85 -20.48 20.76 -16.47
CA ASP A 85 -20.17 21.33 -17.79
C ASP A 85 -18.83 22.08 -17.85
N GLN A 86 -18.25 22.44 -16.70
CA GLN A 86 -16.94 23.05 -16.58
C GLN A 86 -15.83 22.03 -16.22
N THR A 87 -16.14 20.74 -16.28
CA THR A 87 -15.15 19.69 -16.04
C THR A 87 -14.06 19.70 -17.11
N LEU A 88 -12.78 19.69 -16.69
CA LEU A 88 -11.66 19.61 -17.62
C LEU A 88 -11.79 18.37 -18.52
N GLU A 89 -11.56 18.56 -19.82
CA GLU A 89 -11.65 17.47 -20.78
C GLU A 89 -10.74 16.29 -20.41
N GLY A 90 -11.28 15.08 -20.50
CA GLY A 90 -10.55 13.85 -20.14
C GLY A 90 -10.46 13.57 -18.64
N LYS A 91 -11.08 14.38 -17.80
CA LYS A 91 -11.13 14.20 -16.34
C LYS A 91 -12.53 13.86 -15.84
N LEU A 92 -12.62 13.25 -14.67
CA LEU A 92 -13.86 13.13 -13.95
C LEU A 92 -14.18 14.43 -13.19
N PRO A 93 -15.47 14.75 -12.96
CA PRO A 93 -15.86 15.90 -12.14
C PRO A 93 -15.24 15.81 -10.74
N GLN A 94 -14.70 16.94 -10.22
CA GLN A 94 -14.04 16.98 -8.92
C GLN A 94 -14.95 16.50 -7.79
N ARG A 95 -16.23 16.84 -7.83
CA ARG A 95 -17.22 16.35 -6.85
C ARG A 95 -17.33 14.82 -6.85
N LYS A 96 -17.34 14.18 -8.02
CA LYS A 96 -17.37 12.72 -8.15
C LYS A 96 -16.08 12.11 -7.58
N LEU A 97 -14.92 12.66 -7.91
CA LEU A 97 -13.64 12.22 -7.41
C LEU A 97 -13.60 12.26 -5.87
N CYS A 98 -13.90 13.43 -5.27
CA CYS A 98 -13.87 13.60 -3.82
C CYS A 98 -14.81 12.63 -3.09
N GLN A 99 -16.06 12.52 -3.54
CA GLN A 99 -17.07 11.71 -2.89
C GLN A 99 -16.81 10.21 -3.02
N THR A 100 -16.47 9.77 -4.25
CA THR A 100 -16.32 8.34 -4.55
C THR A 100 -15.01 7.79 -3.99
N ALA A 101 -13.91 8.56 -4.04
CA ALA A 101 -12.65 8.18 -3.43
C ALA A 101 -12.77 8.07 -1.89
N ALA A 102 -13.41 9.03 -1.25
CA ALA A 102 -13.68 8.94 0.20
C ALA A 102 -14.51 7.71 0.55
N ALA A 103 -15.54 7.39 -0.26
CA ALA A 103 -16.35 6.20 -0.05
C ALA A 103 -15.55 4.90 -0.21
N GLY A 104 -14.65 4.81 -1.21
CA GLY A 104 -13.79 3.64 -1.42
C GLY A 104 -12.82 3.40 -0.28
N TYR A 105 -12.14 4.44 0.16
CA TYR A 105 -11.20 4.38 1.28
C TYR A 105 -11.90 3.98 2.59
N SER A 106 -13.01 4.65 2.93
CA SER A 106 -13.83 4.34 4.11
C SER A 106 -14.38 2.92 4.07
N SER A 107 -14.91 2.48 2.93
CA SER A 107 -15.44 1.13 2.76
C SER A 107 -14.40 0.05 3.03
N TYR A 108 -13.17 0.25 2.54
CA TYR A 108 -12.08 -0.69 2.78
C TYR A 108 -11.72 -0.78 4.26
N GLY A 109 -11.48 0.37 4.91
CA GLY A 109 -11.18 0.42 6.34
C GLY A 109 -12.28 -0.22 7.20
N ASN A 110 -13.54 0.07 6.90
CA ASN A 110 -14.68 -0.50 7.62
C ASN A 110 -14.74 -2.04 7.49
N GLN A 111 -14.47 -2.59 6.30
CA GLN A 111 -14.52 -4.04 6.08
C GLN A 111 -13.40 -4.79 6.81
N ILE A 112 -12.23 -4.19 6.97
CA ILE A 112 -11.12 -4.80 7.72
C ILE A 112 -11.15 -4.49 9.21
N GLY A 113 -12.00 -3.58 9.67
CA GLY A 113 -12.07 -3.16 11.06
C GLY A 113 -10.97 -2.19 11.46
N LEU A 114 -10.49 -1.34 10.53
CA LEU A 114 -9.46 -0.33 10.75
C LEU A 114 -10.05 1.07 10.70
N ALA A 115 -10.00 1.78 11.81
CA ALA A 115 -10.45 3.16 11.89
C ALA A 115 -9.52 4.10 11.11
N THR A 116 -10.11 5.04 10.35
CA THR A 116 -9.41 6.17 9.76
C THR A 116 -9.56 7.38 10.70
N GLY A 117 -8.59 7.55 11.59
CA GLY A 117 -8.68 8.51 12.69
C GLY A 117 -8.44 9.96 12.28
N HIS A 118 -7.73 10.20 11.18
CA HIS A 118 -7.49 11.54 10.66
C HIS A 118 -7.82 11.59 9.17
N VAL A 119 -8.66 12.57 8.79
CA VAL A 119 -9.04 12.80 7.39
C VAL A 119 -8.89 14.29 7.06
N ALA A 120 -7.99 14.60 6.13
CA ALA A 120 -7.77 15.95 5.64
C ALA A 120 -7.85 16.00 4.12
N GLU A 121 -8.49 17.05 3.58
CA GLU A 121 -8.50 17.32 2.14
C GLU A 121 -8.22 18.81 1.91
N VAL A 122 -7.25 19.11 1.07
CA VAL A 122 -6.93 20.46 0.62
C VAL A 122 -7.43 20.68 -0.80
N TYR A 123 -7.80 21.91 -1.11
CA TYR A 123 -8.35 22.27 -2.42
C TYR A 123 -7.47 23.29 -3.10
N HIS A 124 -7.00 22.96 -4.29
CA HIS A 124 -6.18 23.85 -5.11
C HIS A 124 -6.36 23.50 -6.59
N GLU A 125 -6.35 24.50 -7.46
CA GLU A 125 -6.54 24.30 -8.91
C GLU A 125 -5.52 23.34 -9.54
N GLY A 126 -4.28 23.31 -9.04
CA GLY A 126 -3.25 22.37 -9.49
C GLY A 126 -3.65 20.89 -9.36
N TYR A 127 -4.55 20.56 -8.44
CA TYR A 127 -5.05 19.19 -8.27
C TYR A 127 -6.15 18.81 -9.28
N ILE A 128 -6.59 19.72 -10.14
CA ILE A 128 -7.47 19.38 -11.26
C ILE A 128 -6.72 18.53 -12.28
N ALA A 129 -5.46 18.88 -12.55
CA ALA A 129 -4.60 18.14 -13.48
C ALA A 129 -4.18 16.79 -12.90
N LYS A 130 -3.88 16.73 -11.60
CA LYS A 130 -3.44 15.53 -10.89
C LYS A 130 -3.90 15.55 -9.44
N ARG A 131 -4.89 14.71 -9.11
CA ARG A 131 -5.34 14.51 -7.74
C ARG A 131 -4.22 13.95 -6.87
N LEU A 132 -4.15 14.38 -5.61
CA LEU A 132 -3.43 13.69 -4.56
C LEU A 132 -4.39 12.77 -3.81
N GLU A 133 -4.14 11.49 -3.84
CA GLU A 133 -4.74 10.49 -2.95
C GLU A 133 -3.61 9.86 -2.15
N CYS A 134 -3.53 10.19 -0.87
CA CYS A 134 -2.49 9.70 0.03
C CYS A 134 -3.14 9.07 1.26
N GLY A 135 -2.83 7.82 1.49
CA GLY A 135 -3.09 7.09 2.73
C GLY A 135 -1.86 7.13 3.63
N ALA A 136 -2.08 6.98 4.93
CA ALA A 136 -1.03 6.69 5.88
C ALA A 136 -1.56 5.77 6.96
N VAL A 137 -0.68 4.97 7.55
CA VAL A 137 -1.04 4.04 8.62
C VAL A 137 0.03 4.00 9.70
N VAL A 138 -0.40 3.62 10.89
CA VAL A 138 0.47 3.33 12.02
C VAL A 138 0.22 1.91 12.48
N GLY A 139 1.28 1.14 12.61
CA GLY A 139 1.26 -0.22 13.11
C GLY A 139 2.21 -0.42 14.28
N ALA A 140 2.01 -1.46 15.05
CA ALA A 140 2.89 -1.84 16.14
C ALA A 140 2.88 -3.36 16.37
N ALA A 141 4.03 -3.89 16.81
CA ALA A 141 4.16 -5.28 17.26
C ALA A 141 5.31 -5.39 18.27
N PRO A 142 5.30 -6.40 19.18
CA PRO A 142 6.48 -6.72 19.96
C PRO A 142 7.68 -7.00 19.06
N ALA A 143 8.83 -6.40 19.36
CA ALA A 143 10.03 -6.52 18.52
C ALA A 143 10.48 -7.98 18.39
N GLU A 144 10.28 -8.80 19.42
CA GLU A 144 10.59 -10.25 19.42
C GLU A 144 9.79 -11.06 18.38
N ASN A 145 8.67 -10.53 17.89
CA ASN A 145 7.85 -11.18 16.85
C ASN A 145 8.39 -10.92 15.44
N VAL A 146 9.37 -10.02 15.29
CA VAL A 146 9.89 -9.60 13.99
C VAL A 146 11.30 -10.15 13.78
N ARG A 147 11.38 -11.15 12.94
CA ARG A 147 12.66 -11.78 12.56
C ARG A 147 13.32 -10.95 11.46
N ARG A 148 14.60 -10.56 11.66
CA ARG A 148 15.42 -9.86 10.68
C ARG A 148 16.52 -10.79 10.17
N GLU A 149 16.16 -11.71 9.28
CA GLU A 149 17.06 -12.74 8.78
C GLU A 149 17.11 -12.76 7.26
N ARG A 150 18.32 -12.77 6.70
CA ARG A 150 18.47 -12.93 5.24
C ARG A 150 18.04 -14.33 4.83
N PRO A 151 17.25 -14.45 3.75
CA PRO A 151 16.98 -15.76 3.16
C PRO A 151 18.23 -16.50 2.75
N ALA A 152 18.24 -17.81 2.99
CA ALA A 152 19.34 -18.70 2.66
C ALA A 152 18.93 -19.69 1.54
N PRO A 153 19.90 -20.21 0.75
CA PRO A 153 19.60 -21.23 -0.24
C PRO A 153 18.83 -22.41 0.36
N GLY A 154 17.75 -22.82 -0.33
CA GLY A 154 16.80 -23.84 0.12
C GLY A 154 15.58 -23.27 0.85
N ASP A 155 15.57 -22.02 1.27
CA ASP A 155 14.38 -21.39 1.84
C ASP A 155 13.25 -21.35 0.80
N VAL A 156 12.01 -21.46 1.28
CA VAL A 156 10.83 -21.54 0.44
C VAL A 156 10.11 -20.19 0.43
N VAL A 157 9.74 -19.74 -0.77
CA VAL A 157 8.87 -18.58 -0.92
C VAL A 157 7.43 -19.05 -1.07
N ILE A 158 6.59 -18.63 -0.16
CA ILE A 158 5.15 -18.93 -0.14
C ILE A 158 4.40 -17.69 -0.61
N LEU A 159 3.51 -17.85 -1.59
CA LEU A 159 2.52 -16.87 -1.95
C LEU A 159 1.29 -17.08 -1.08
N LEU A 160 0.87 -16.04 -0.37
CA LEU A 160 -0.25 -16.01 0.57
C LEU A 160 -1.32 -15.05 0.08
N GLY A 161 -2.59 -15.42 0.20
CA GLY A 161 -3.74 -14.54 -0.03
C GLY A 161 -4.45 -14.77 -1.36
N GLY A 162 -4.88 -13.69 -2.02
CA GLY A 162 -5.75 -13.74 -3.19
C GLY A 162 -5.11 -14.38 -4.44
N ARG A 163 -5.95 -14.75 -5.38
CA ARG A 163 -5.51 -15.32 -6.67
C ARG A 163 -5.16 -14.22 -7.67
N THR A 164 -4.36 -14.55 -8.68
CA THR A 164 -3.86 -13.65 -9.71
C THR A 164 -4.86 -13.48 -10.86
N GLY A 165 -5.13 -12.25 -11.24
CA GLY A 165 -5.89 -11.85 -12.42
C GLY A 165 -5.12 -10.83 -13.26
N ARG A 166 -5.80 -10.13 -14.18
CA ARG A 166 -5.21 -9.04 -15.02
C ARG A 166 -5.24 -7.68 -14.32
N ASP A 167 -5.08 -7.66 -13.01
CA ASP A 167 -5.15 -6.43 -12.24
C ASP A 167 -3.83 -5.64 -12.41
N GLY A 168 -3.92 -4.34 -12.69
CA GLY A 168 -2.78 -3.43 -12.73
C GLY A 168 -1.76 -3.67 -13.85
N ILE A 169 -2.04 -4.52 -14.82
CA ILE A 169 -1.12 -4.79 -15.93
C ILE A 169 -0.84 -3.50 -16.70
N GLY A 170 0.40 -3.01 -16.62
CA GLY A 170 0.80 -1.70 -17.13
C GLY A 170 0.54 -0.55 -16.15
N GLY A 171 0.12 -0.81 -14.91
CA GLY A 171 -0.18 0.20 -13.89
C GLY A 171 0.95 1.16 -13.62
N ALA A 172 2.15 0.67 -13.37
CA ALA A 172 3.33 1.50 -13.13
C ALA A 172 3.70 2.38 -14.34
N THR A 173 3.62 1.84 -15.55
CA THR A 173 3.81 2.62 -16.78
C THR A 173 2.62 3.51 -17.11
N GLY A 174 1.42 3.08 -16.75
CA GLY A 174 0.17 3.86 -16.89
C GLY A 174 0.17 5.12 -16.04
N SER A 175 0.72 5.08 -14.84
CA SER A 175 0.77 6.24 -13.92
C SER A 175 1.59 7.41 -14.45
N SER A 176 2.45 7.20 -15.42
CA SER A 176 3.27 8.24 -16.08
C SER A 176 2.64 8.81 -17.35
N LYS A 177 1.51 8.30 -17.82
CA LYS A 177 0.85 8.75 -19.05
C LYS A 177 -0.17 9.85 -18.77
N SER A 178 -0.33 10.77 -19.74
CA SER A 178 -1.40 11.76 -19.69
C SER A 178 -2.77 11.11 -19.95
N HIS A 179 -3.79 11.56 -19.23
CA HIS A 179 -5.17 11.12 -19.44
C HIS A 179 -5.73 11.60 -20.77
N ASN A 180 -6.50 10.72 -21.41
CA ASN A 180 -7.40 11.06 -22.50
C ASN A 180 -8.74 10.33 -22.29
N LYS A 181 -9.76 10.68 -23.12
CA LYS A 181 -11.09 10.05 -23.02
C LYS A 181 -11.07 8.52 -23.12
N LYS A 182 -10.12 7.96 -23.88
CA LYS A 182 -9.92 6.51 -24.00
C LYS A 182 -9.49 5.88 -22.67
N SER A 183 -8.67 6.57 -21.87
CA SER A 183 -8.19 6.04 -20.59
C SER A 183 -9.32 5.78 -19.60
N LEU A 184 -10.34 6.63 -19.57
CA LEU A 184 -11.50 6.47 -18.68
C LEU A 184 -12.39 5.27 -19.03
N THR A 185 -12.40 4.84 -20.28
CA THR A 185 -13.26 3.74 -20.75
C THR A 185 -12.53 2.40 -20.85
N THR A 186 -11.26 2.40 -21.23
CA THR A 186 -10.50 1.16 -21.47
C THR A 186 -9.65 0.73 -20.29
N MET A 187 -9.15 1.68 -19.47
CA MET A 187 -8.26 1.37 -18.35
C MET A 187 -8.99 1.18 -17.01
N ALA A 188 -10.26 1.57 -16.90
CA ALA A 188 -11.01 1.40 -15.65
C ALA A 188 -11.16 -0.07 -15.20
N SER A 189 -11.16 -1.02 -16.15
CA SER A 189 -11.20 -2.46 -15.87
C SER A 189 -9.86 -3.01 -15.37
N GLU A 190 -8.75 -2.33 -15.67
CA GLU A 190 -7.40 -2.73 -15.29
C GLU A 190 -6.94 -2.08 -13.97
N VAL A 191 -7.69 -1.10 -13.44
CA VAL A 191 -7.40 -0.53 -12.12
C VAL A 191 -7.57 -1.64 -11.07
N GLN A 192 -6.57 -1.74 -10.20
CA GLN A 192 -6.62 -2.68 -9.08
C GLN A 192 -7.88 -2.42 -8.25
N LYS A 193 -8.53 -3.49 -7.84
CA LYS A 193 -9.72 -3.47 -6.98
C LYS A 193 -9.40 -4.23 -5.72
N GLY A 194 -9.42 -3.53 -4.59
CA GLY A 194 -9.14 -4.11 -3.30
C GLY A 194 -10.21 -5.12 -2.88
N ASN A 195 -9.78 -6.18 -2.20
CA ASN A 195 -10.59 -7.17 -1.53
C ASN A 195 -10.32 -7.12 -0.02
N ALA A 196 -10.90 -6.14 0.65
CA ALA A 196 -10.67 -5.90 2.07
C ALA A 196 -10.91 -7.12 2.98
N PRO A 197 -11.94 -7.99 2.74
CA PRO A 197 -12.09 -9.21 3.52
C PRO A 197 -10.90 -10.17 3.44
N GLU A 198 -10.21 -10.23 2.30
CA GLU A 198 -8.99 -11.04 2.17
C GLU A 198 -7.83 -10.42 2.97
N GLU A 199 -7.66 -9.12 2.91
CA GLU A 199 -6.65 -8.42 3.69
C GLU A 199 -6.90 -8.51 5.20
N ARG A 200 -8.16 -8.49 5.64
CA ARG A 200 -8.49 -8.73 7.04
C ARG A 200 -7.97 -10.09 7.54
N LYS A 201 -8.08 -11.14 6.74
CA LYS A 201 -7.55 -12.46 7.10
C LYS A 201 -6.02 -12.42 7.21
N ILE A 202 -5.35 -11.76 6.26
CA ILE A 202 -3.90 -11.56 6.30
C ILE A 202 -3.49 -10.81 7.57
N GLN A 203 -4.16 -9.72 7.90
CA GLN A 203 -3.91 -8.98 9.14
C GLN A 203 -4.07 -9.85 10.39
N ARG A 204 -5.09 -10.70 10.45
CA ARG A 204 -5.32 -11.60 11.57
C ARG A 204 -4.20 -12.63 11.69
N LEU A 205 -3.76 -13.20 10.57
CA LEU A 205 -2.62 -14.12 10.54
C LEU A 205 -1.34 -13.47 11.06
N PHE A 206 -1.04 -12.25 10.59
CA PHE A 206 0.16 -11.50 10.98
C PHE A 206 0.09 -10.89 12.39
N ARG A 207 -1.07 -10.91 13.04
CA ARG A 207 -1.19 -10.54 14.45
C ARG A 207 -0.68 -11.65 15.39
N ASP A 208 -0.61 -12.88 14.91
CA ASP A 208 -0.11 -14.02 15.67
C ASP A 208 1.42 -14.04 15.64
N GLY A 209 2.06 -13.76 16.80
CA GLY A 209 3.51 -13.77 16.95
C GLY A 209 4.16 -15.14 16.67
N GLU A 210 3.45 -16.25 16.94
CA GLU A 210 3.96 -17.59 16.61
C GLU A 210 4.13 -17.77 15.10
N VAL A 211 3.23 -17.18 14.31
CA VAL A 211 3.29 -17.22 12.86
C VAL A 211 4.35 -16.27 12.31
N THR A 212 4.39 -15.02 12.81
CA THR A 212 5.33 -14.02 12.29
C THR A 212 6.78 -14.36 12.57
N ARG A 213 7.08 -15.08 13.67
CA ARG A 213 8.41 -15.59 13.94
C ARG A 213 8.90 -16.68 12.98
N LEU A 214 8.03 -17.31 12.20
CA LEU A 214 8.42 -18.22 11.12
C LEU A 214 8.96 -17.48 9.89
N ILE A 215 8.61 -16.21 9.73
CA ILE A 215 8.87 -15.40 8.55
C ILE A 215 10.28 -14.77 8.63
N LYS A 216 11.17 -15.13 7.72
CA LYS A 216 12.48 -14.51 7.58
C LYS A 216 12.42 -13.15 6.89
N ARG A 217 11.68 -13.07 5.79
CA ARG A 217 11.47 -11.87 4.97
C ARG A 217 10.10 -11.93 4.30
N CYS A 218 9.51 -10.76 4.04
CA CYS A 218 8.20 -10.65 3.42
C CYS A 218 8.11 -9.40 2.56
N ASN A 219 7.37 -9.49 1.45
CA ASN A 219 6.95 -8.35 0.65
C ASN A 219 5.46 -8.44 0.35
N ASP A 220 4.81 -7.30 0.16
CA ASP A 220 3.47 -7.23 -0.40
C ASP A 220 3.51 -7.26 -1.95
N PHE A 221 2.35 -7.48 -2.56
CA PHE A 221 2.20 -7.39 -4.00
C PHE A 221 1.65 -6.01 -4.40
N GLY A 222 2.52 -5.23 -4.99
CA GLY A 222 2.21 -3.97 -5.66
C GLY A 222 2.64 -3.99 -7.11
N ALA A 223 3.19 -2.89 -7.59
CA ALA A 223 3.68 -2.73 -8.95
C ALA A 223 4.75 -3.78 -9.31
N GLY A 224 4.61 -4.39 -10.48
CA GLY A 224 5.51 -5.45 -10.96
C GLY A 224 5.17 -6.86 -10.48
N GLY A 225 4.16 -7.03 -9.64
CA GLY A 225 3.62 -8.34 -9.26
C GLY A 225 4.66 -9.32 -8.71
N VAL A 226 4.65 -10.56 -9.20
CA VAL A 226 5.60 -11.62 -8.83
C VAL A 226 7.05 -11.20 -9.06
N SER A 227 7.32 -10.49 -10.17
CA SER A 227 8.67 -10.06 -10.54
C SER A 227 9.33 -9.18 -9.48
N VAL A 228 8.56 -8.35 -8.80
CA VAL A 228 9.03 -7.43 -7.76
C VAL A 228 8.83 -8.05 -6.39
N ALA A 229 7.61 -8.39 -6.00
CA ALA A 229 7.29 -8.88 -4.67
C ALA A 229 8.14 -10.12 -4.27
N ILE A 230 8.36 -11.04 -5.19
CA ILE A 230 9.23 -12.20 -4.97
C ILE A 230 10.67 -11.89 -5.34
N GLY A 231 10.88 -11.21 -6.48
CA GLY A 231 12.21 -10.94 -7.02
C GLY A 231 13.14 -10.14 -6.11
N GLU A 232 12.58 -9.36 -5.17
CA GLU A 232 13.36 -8.57 -4.20
C GLU A 232 13.67 -9.30 -2.88
N LEU A 233 13.09 -10.50 -2.66
CA LEU A 233 13.23 -11.21 -1.38
C LEU A 233 14.63 -11.78 -1.14
N ALA A 234 15.34 -12.21 -2.20
CA ALA A 234 16.66 -12.80 -2.11
C ALA A 234 17.50 -12.55 -3.35
N ASP A 235 18.80 -12.70 -3.25
CA ASP A 235 19.72 -12.51 -4.37
C ASP A 235 19.56 -13.58 -5.46
N GLY A 236 19.34 -14.82 -5.07
CA GLY A 236 19.11 -15.95 -5.97
C GLY A 236 17.71 -16.55 -5.77
N LEU A 237 16.94 -16.68 -6.85
CA LEU A 237 15.56 -17.17 -6.82
C LEU A 237 15.25 -17.99 -8.07
N GLU A 238 14.60 -19.14 -7.87
CA GLU A 238 13.93 -19.88 -8.93
C GLU A 238 12.42 -19.84 -8.68
N ILE A 239 11.69 -19.17 -9.59
CA ILE A 239 10.26 -18.86 -9.47
C ILE A 239 9.48 -19.72 -10.46
N ASP A 240 8.49 -20.45 -9.98
CA ASP A 240 7.57 -21.25 -10.79
C ASP A 240 6.25 -20.50 -11.00
N LEU A 241 6.08 -19.92 -12.19
CA LEU A 241 4.84 -19.22 -12.56
C LEU A 241 3.65 -20.17 -12.77
N ASP A 242 3.89 -21.45 -13.02
CA ASP A 242 2.81 -22.44 -13.12
C ASP A 242 2.18 -22.74 -11.76
N ALA A 243 2.92 -22.55 -10.66
CA ALA A 243 2.41 -22.67 -9.30
C ALA A 243 1.50 -21.50 -8.90
N VAL A 244 1.56 -20.35 -9.59
CA VAL A 244 0.77 -19.16 -9.26
C VAL A 244 -0.71 -19.40 -9.56
N ARG A 245 -1.55 -19.42 -8.52
CA ARG A 245 -2.99 -19.65 -8.65
C ARG A 245 -3.71 -18.48 -9.31
N LYS A 246 -4.59 -18.79 -10.24
CA LYS A 246 -5.28 -17.83 -11.10
C LYS A 246 -6.74 -17.65 -10.69
N LYS A 247 -7.27 -16.43 -10.86
CA LYS A 247 -8.71 -16.14 -10.72
C LYS A 247 -9.53 -16.82 -11.84
N TYR A 248 -8.92 -16.92 -13.04
CA TYR A 248 -9.53 -17.48 -14.26
C TYR A 248 -8.44 -17.94 -15.22
N ASP A 249 -8.81 -18.75 -16.19
CA ASP A 249 -7.89 -19.25 -17.23
C ASP A 249 -7.56 -18.17 -18.27
N GLY A 250 -6.47 -18.40 -19.02
CA GLY A 250 -6.07 -17.57 -20.15
C GLY A 250 -5.03 -16.48 -19.82
N LEU A 251 -4.48 -16.47 -18.58
CA LEU A 251 -3.29 -15.68 -18.29
C LEU A 251 -2.05 -16.33 -18.86
N ASP A 252 -1.20 -15.53 -19.49
CA ASP A 252 0.11 -15.96 -19.96
C ASP A 252 1.22 -15.73 -18.90
N GLY A 253 2.45 -16.17 -19.21
CA GLY A 253 3.58 -16.06 -18.30
C GLY A 253 3.94 -14.62 -17.95
N THR A 254 3.77 -13.68 -18.89
CA THR A 254 4.03 -12.26 -18.65
C THR A 254 2.98 -11.69 -17.69
N GLU A 255 1.70 -11.96 -17.95
CA GLU A 255 0.60 -11.52 -17.10
C GLU A 255 0.73 -12.06 -15.67
N LEU A 256 1.15 -13.33 -15.52
CA LEU A 256 1.42 -13.94 -14.21
C LEU A 256 2.59 -13.26 -13.48
N ALA A 257 3.65 -12.91 -14.22
CA ALA A 257 4.85 -12.30 -13.66
C ALA A 257 4.65 -10.87 -13.18
N ILE A 258 3.80 -10.07 -13.86
CA ILE A 258 3.67 -8.64 -13.61
C ILE A 258 2.32 -8.19 -13.06
N SER A 259 1.35 -9.10 -12.91
CA SER A 259 0.03 -8.75 -12.37
C SER A 259 0.11 -8.18 -10.97
N GLU A 260 -0.58 -7.08 -10.75
CA GLU A 260 -0.66 -6.35 -9.48
C GLU A 260 -1.93 -6.72 -8.69
N SER A 261 -2.45 -7.96 -8.84
CA SER A 261 -3.58 -8.40 -8.02
C SER A 261 -3.27 -8.21 -6.55
N GLN A 262 -4.15 -7.48 -5.87
CA GLN A 262 -3.97 -7.02 -4.51
C GLN A 262 -4.23 -8.13 -3.47
N GLU A 263 -3.99 -7.83 -2.21
CA GLU A 263 -4.18 -8.73 -1.05
C GLU A 263 -3.42 -10.04 -1.19
N ARG A 264 -2.17 -9.93 -1.64
CA ARG A 264 -1.21 -11.03 -1.70
C ARG A 264 0.07 -10.63 -0.96
N MET A 265 0.71 -11.61 -0.33
CA MET A 265 2.01 -11.44 0.32
C MET A 265 2.96 -12.54 -0.18
N ALA A 266 4.22 -12.19 -0.36
CA ALA A 266 5.29 -13.16 -0.60
C ALA A 266 6.11 -13.32 0.66
N VAL A 267 6.16 -14.54 1.20
CA VAL A 267 6.72 -14.85 2.52
C VAL A 267 7.85 -15.86 2.36
N VAL A 268 9.02 -15.56 2.91
CA VAL A 268 10.16 -16.50 2.96
C VAL A 268 10.19 -17.19 4.33
N VAL A 269 10.16 -18.50 4.29
CA VAL A 269 10.26 -19.34 5.47
C VAL A 269 11.32 -20.42 5.29
N ALA A 270 11.88 -20.94 6.40
CA ALA A 270 12.73 -22.10 6.31
C ALA A 270 11.94 -23.34 5.86
N PRO A 271 12.54 -24.31 5.15
CA PRO A 271 11.81 -25.47 4.61
C PRO A 271 11.02 -26.25 5.65
N GLN A 272 11.56 -26.40 6.86
CA GLN A 272 10.89 -27.08 7.97
C GLN A 272 9.68 -26.33 8.52
N ASP A 273 9.61 -25.02 8.33
CA ASP A 273 8.54 -24.15 8.84
C ASP A 273 7.39 -23.98 7.84
N ALA A 274 7.62 -24.35 6.56
CA ALA A 274 6.65 -24.13 5.48
C ALA A 274 5.27 -24.77 5.75
N ALA A 275 5.25 -26.01 6.22
CA ALA A 275 4.01 -26.70 6.51
C ALA A 275 3.24 -26.06 7.68
N ALA A 276 3.95 -25.59 8.72
CA ALA A 276 3.34 -24.91 9.86
C ALA A 276 2.74 -23.57 9.45
N PHE A 277 3.45 -22.79 8.61
CA PHE A 277 2.97 -21.51 8.09
C PHE A 277 1.71 -21.69 7.23
N ILE A 278 1.71 -22.67 6.30
CA ILE A 278 0.55 -22.98 5.45
C ILE A 278 -0.66 -23.40 6.31
N ALA A 279 -0.45 -24.26 7.30
CA ALA A 279 -1.53 -24.68 8.20
C ALA A 279 -2.09 -23.51 9.05
N ALA A 280 -1.26 -22.54 9.43
CA ALA A 280 -1.71 -21.33 10.12
C ALA A 280 -2.55 -20.44 9.17
N ALA A 281 -2.13 -20.28 7.92
CA ALA A 281 -2.89 -19.55 6.90
C ALA A 281 -4.26 -20.19 6.62
N GLU A 282 -4.32 -21.50 6.53
CA GLU A 282 -5.58 -22.26 6.33
C GLU A 282 -6.59 -22.04 7.46
N LYS A 283 -6.14 -21.88 8.73
CA LYS A 283 -7.02 -21.56 9.86
C LYS A 283 -7.72 -20.20 9.69
N GLU A 284 -7.09 -19.25 8.98
CA GLU A 284 -7.67 -17.97 8.65
C GLU A 284 -8.42 -17.99 7.29
N ASN A 285 -8.62 -19.16 6.68
CA ASN A 285 -9.19 -19.32 5.34
C ASN A 285 -8.42 -18.55 4.26
N LEU A 286 -7.09 -18.56 4.34
CA LEU A 286 -6.18 -18.00 3.33
C LEU A 286 -5.60 -19.13 2.49
N GLU A 287 -5.47 -18.90 1.19
CA GLU A 287 -4.65 -19.74 0.34
C GLU A 287 -3.17 -19.41 0.58
N ALA A 288 -2.35 -20.41 0.82
CA ALA A 288 -0.90 -20.30 0.96
C ALA A 288 -0.22 -21.49 0.27
N TYR A 289 0.74 -21.22 -0.59
CA TYR A 289 1.38 -22.27 -1.38
C TYR A 289 2.78 -21.84 -1.86
N PRO A 290 3.75 -22.80 -1.97
CA PRO A 290 5.08 -22.51 -2.49
C PRO A 290 5.02 -22.07 -3.97
N VAL A 291 5.81 -21.05 -4.31
CA VAL A 291 5.94 -20.53 -5.68
C VAL A 291 7.39 -20.32 -6.09
N ALA A 292 8.34 -20.32 -5.15
CA ALA A 292 9.75 -20.16 -5.46
C ALA A 292 10.63 -20.79 -4.38
N VAL A 293 11.90 -20.98 -4.72
CA VAL A 293 12.95 -21.43 -3.82
C VAL A 293 14.13 -20.47 -3.93
N VAL A 294 14.75 -20.16 -2.80
CA VAL A 294 15.98 -19.39 -2.75
C VAL A 294 17.15 -20.26 -3.21
N THR A 295 17.99 -19.74 -4.09
CA THR A 295 19.11 -20.47 -4.70
C THR A 295 20.48 -19.83 -4.36
N GLU A 296 21.56 -20.61 -4.49
CA GLU A 296 22.94 -20.10 -4.33
C GLU A 296 23.36 -19.16 -5.47
N SER A 297 22.82 -19.40 -6.68
CA SER A 297 23.14 -18.57 -7.82
C SER A 297 22.48 -17.21 -7.69
N PRO A 298 23.22 -16.08 -7.77
CA PRO A 298 22.64 -14.75 -7.64
C PRO A 298 21.90 -14.32 -8.93
N ARG A 299 20.84 -15.04 -9.24
CA ARG A 299 20.01 -14.83 -10.42
C ARG A 299 18.54 -14.95 -10.06
N MET A 300 17.71 -14.14 -10.68
CA MET A 300 16.26 -14.30 -10.67
C MET A 300 15.86 -15.08 -11.93
N VAL A 301 15.44 -16.32 -11.75
CA VAL A 301 15.00 -17.20 -12.83
C VAL A 301 13.50 -17.44 -12.71
N MET A 302 12.75 -17.22 -13.78
CA MET A 302 11.31 -17.52 -13.85
C MET A 302 11.05 -18.61 -14.87
N ARG A 303 10.25 -19.60 -14.48
CA ARG A 303 9.82 -20.70 -15.36
C ARG A 303 8.31 -20.67 -15.57
N TRP A 304 7.91 -20.98 -16.79
CA TRP A 304 6.51 -21.13 -17.18
C TRP A 304 6.37 -22.20 -18.25
N ARG A 305 5.49 -23.18 -18.02
CA ARG A 305 5.28 -24.33 -18.93
C ARG A 305 6.58 -25.05 -19.30
N GLY A 306 7.43 -25.26 -18.31
CA GLY A 306 8.72 -25.93 -18.48
C GLY A 306 9.79 -25.12 -19.20
N GLN A 307 9.53 -23.88 -19.56
CA GLN A 307 10.48 -22.98 -20.21
C GLN A 307 10.95 -21.87 -19.28
N THR A 308 12.21 -21.45 -19.41
CA THR A 308 12.72 -20.25 -18.75
C THR A 308 12.24 -19.03 -19.53
N VAL A 309 11.41 -18.20 -18.89
CA VAL A 309 10.85 -16.98 -19.47
C VAL A 309 11.59 -15.72 -19.05
N ALA A 310 12.32 -15.77 -17.92
CA ALA A 310 13.23 -14.73 -17.50
C ALA A 310 14.43 -15.38 -16.77
N ASP A 311 15.63 -14.81 -16.98
CA ASP A 311 16.87 -15.21 -16.33
C ASP A 311 17.79 -13.98 -16.23
N LEU A 312 17.73 -13.29 -15.09
CA LEU A 312 18.39 -12.02 -14.87
C LEU A 312 19.39 -12.13 -13.72
N SER A 313 20.61 -11.64 -13.94
CA SER A 313 21.60 -11.59 -12.86
C SER A 313 21.24 -10.54 -11.81
N ARG A 314 21.57 -10.79 -10.55
CA ARG A 314 21.37 -9.82 -9.46
C ARG A 314 22.19 -8.54 -9.72
N GLU A 315 23.38 -8.66 -10.28
CA GLU A 315 24.18 -7.52 -10.68
C GLU A 315 23.42 -6.58 -11.64
N PHE A 316 22.76 -7.14 -12.66
CA PHE A 316 21.94 -6.36 -13.57
C PHE A 316 20.75 -5.71 -12.86
N LEU A 317 20.03 -6.44 -12.03
CA LEU A 317 18.86 -5.92 -11.27
C LEU A 317 19.28 -4.79 -10.32
N ASN A 318 20.45 -4.87 -9.70
CA ASN A 318 20.96 -3.88 -8.77
C ASN A 318 21.50 -2.60 -9.43
N THR A 319 21.60 -2.53 -10.76
CA THR A 319 22.09 -1.31 -11.44
C THR A 319 21.14 -0.13 -11.35
N ASN A 320 19.89 -0.34 -10.97
CA ASN A 320 18.85 0.68 -10.95
C ASN A 320 18.70 1.48 -12.27
N GLY A 321 19.18 0.92 -13.38
CA GLY A 321 19.19 1.54 -14.71
C GLY A 321 20.24 2.66 -14.86
N ALA A 322 20.02 3.56 -15.80
CA ALA A 322 20.95 4.66 -16.08
C ALA A 322 21.00 5.66 -14.91
N VAL A 323 22.20 6.18 -14.63
CA VAL A 323 22.40 7.24 -13.63
C VAL A 323 21.53 8.45 -13.98
N LYS A 324 20.58 8.78 -13.14
CA LYS A 324 19.73 9.96 -13.29
C LYS A 324 20.47 11.18 -12.72
N ARG A 325 20.59 12.22 -13.53
CA ARG A 325 21.14 13.52 -13.09
C ARG A 325 20.06 14.58 -13.25
N ALA A 326 19.90 15.42 -12.24
CA ALA A 326 19.02 16.58 -12.28
C ALA A 326 19.84 17.81 -11.89
N SER A 327 19.58 18.93 -12.58
CA SER A 327 20.09 20.24 -12.18
C SER A 327 18.96 21.01 -11.54
N LEU A 328 19.19 21.52 -10.34
CA LEU A 328 18.25 22.34 -9.60
C LEU A 328 18.82 23.75 -9.47
N THR A 329 18.05 24.75 -9.89
CA THR A 329 18.37 26.15 -9.63
C THR A 329 17.54 26.60 -8.43
N VAL A 330 18.22 26.92 -7.33
CA VAL A 330 17.56 27.51 -6.16
C VAL A 330 17.41 29.00 -6.42
N PRO A 331 16.19 29.57 -6.38
CA PRO A 331 16.00 31.01 -6.52
C PRO A 331 16.75 31.76 -5.40
N GLU A 332 17.38 32.86 -5.75
CA GLU A 332 18.10 33.74 -4.75
C GLU A 332 17.16 34.29 -3.67
N HIS A 333 15.89 34.44 -4.00
CA HIS A 333 14.86 34.82 -3.04
C HIS A 333 13.78 33.75 -2.98
N PRO A 334 13.56 33.12 -1.80
CA PRO A 334 12.38 32.30 -1.63
C PRO A 334 11.15 33.16 -1.94
N CYS A 335 10.27 32.67 -2.81
CA CYS A 335 8.99 33.31 -3.04
C CYS A 335 8.35 33.58 -1.67
N SER A 336 8.27 34.86 -1.29
CA SER A 336 7.47 35.21 -0.11
C SER A 336 6.09 34.63 -0.35
N PRO A 337 5.52 33.89 0.61
CA PRO A 337 4.15 33.44 0.46
C PRO A 337 3.34 34.67 0.11
N SER A 338 2.68 34.68 -1.04
CA SER A 338 1.79 35.76 -1.41
C SER A 338 0.86 35.90 -0.22
N SER A 339 0.98 37.04 0.49
CA SER A 339 -0.01 37.39 1.49
C SER A 339 -1.35 37.39 0.76
N GLY A 340 -2.09 36.33 0.90
CA GLY A 340 -3.41 36.22 0.32
C GLY A 340 -4.24 37.35 0.84
N GLY A 341 -4.29 38.43 0.07
CA GLY A 341 -4.92 39.69 0.43
C GLY A 341 -6.44 39.61 0.32
N GLY A 342 -7.04 38.76 1.14
CA GLY A 342 -8.48 38.70 1.31
C GLY A 342 -8.90 39.27 2.65
N SER A 343 -10.08 39.83 2.74
CA SER A 343 -10.71 40.18 4.02
C SER A 343 -10.91 38.91 4.87
N LEU A 344 -10.96 39.02 6.18
CA LEU A 344 -11.27 37.92 7.09
C LEU A 344 -12.54 37.17 6.68
N ARG A 345 -13.50 37.87 6.11
CA ARG A 345 -14.76 37.29 5.61
C ARG A 345 -14.52 36.41 4.38
N GLU A 346 -13.68 36.85 3.45
CA GLU A 346 -13.32 36.05 2.25
C GLU A 346 -12.50 34.82 2.63
N ILE A 347 -11.55 34.96 3.55
CA ILE A 347 -10.78 33.83 4.09
C ILE A 347 -11.72 32.82 4.76
N ALA A 348 -12.60 33.28 5.65
CA ALA A 348 -13.56 32.42 6.34
C ALA A 348 -14.58 31.75 5.40
N ALA A 349 -14.92 32.40 4.29
CA ALA A 349 -15.81 31.86 3.27
C ALA A 349 -15.11 30.93 2.26
N SER A 350 -13.77 30.88 2.30
CA SER A 350 -13.00 30.06 1.37
C SER A 350 -13.18 28.56 1.65
N LEU A 351 -13.02 27.75 0.60
CA LEU A 351 -13.08 26.29 0.71
C LEU A 351 -11.98 25.72 1.63
N GLN A 352 -10.81 26.40 1.69
CA GLN A 352 -9.70 26.01 2.58
C GLN A 352 -10.07 26.14 4.06
N SER A 353 -10.91 27.11 4.42
CA SER A 353 -11.38 27.35 5.79
C SER A 353 -12.63 26.52 6.16
N ALA A 354 -13.19 25.79 5.20
CA ALA A 354 -14.37 24.95 5.45
C ALA A 354 -14.02 23.82 6.43
N SER A 355 -14.95 23.54 7.35
CA SER A 355 -14.83 22.39 8.26
C SER A 355 -14.70 21.07 7.51
N ARG A 356 -13.77 20.22 7.93
CA ARG A 356 -13.61 18.85 7.42
C ARG A 356 -14.46 17.83 8.17
N ARG A 357 -15.25 18.28 9.15
CA ARG A 357 -16.08 17.39 9.97
C ARG A 357 -17.00 16.52 9.13
N GLY A 358 -17.74 17.10 8.17
CA GLY A 358 -18.63 16.33 7.30
C GLY A 358 -17.90 15.32 6.40
N LEU A 359 -16.61 15.54 6.09
CA LEU A 359 -15.78 14.54 5.42
C LEU A 359 -15.34 13.45 6.40
N ALA A 360 -14.83 13.83 7.57
CA ALA A 360 -14.33 12.89 8.58
C ALA A 360 -15.44 11.95 9.10
N GLU A 361 -16.66 12.48 9.30
CA GLU A 361 -17.82 11.70 9.74
C GLU A 361 -18.33 10.65 8.72
N ARG A 362 -17.79 10.64 7.50
CA ARG A 362 -18.02 9.55 6.52
C ARG A 362 -17.19 8.30 6.82
N PHE A 363 -16.21 8.42 7.68
CA PHE A 363 -15.34 7.33 8.13
C PHE A 363 -15.80 6.87 9.51
N ASP A 364 -15.95 5.58 9.69
CA ASP A 364 -16.35 5.03 11.00
C ASP A 364 -15.13 5.00 11.94
N GLY A 365 -15.02 5.98 12.80
CA GLY A 365 -13.96 6.08 13.80
C GLY A 365 -14.07 5.02 14.90
N THR A 366 -15.19 4.31 15.02
CA THR A 366 -15.41 3.28 16.04
C THR A 366 -15.12 1.87 15.57
N ILE A 367 -14.94 1.68 14.27
CA ILE A 367 -14.74 0.36 13.68
C ILE A 367 -13.52 -0.36 14.28
N GLY A 368 -13.65 -1.63 14.55
CA GLY A 368 -12.60 -2.45 15.16
C GLY A 368 -12.46 -2.25 16.68
N ALA A 369 -13.20 -1.32 17.28
CA ALA A 369 -13.22 -1.01 18.72
C ALA A 369 -11.84 -0.68 19.33
N GLY A 370 -10.86 -0.27 18.49
CA GLY A 370 -9.51 0.08 18.93
C GLY A 370 -9.27 1.57 19.18
N SER A 371 -10.22 2.44 18.80
CA SER A 371 -10.07 3.90 18.98
C SER A 371 -10.36 4.30 20.44
N LEU A 372 -9.38 4.92 21.07
CA LEU A 372 -9.52 5.49 22.42
C LEU A 372 -10.02 6.93 22.37
N LEU A 373 -9.55 7.69 21.39
CA LEU A 373 -9.90 9.09 21.20
C LEU A 373 -10.66 9.24 19.88
N MET A 374 -11.87 9.77 19.93
CA MET A 374 -12.72 9.93 18.75
C MET A 374 -12.48 11.27 18.07
N PRO A 375 -12.49 11.31 16.71
CA PRO A 375 -12.49 12.57 15.99
C PRO A 375 -13.60 13.49 16.50
N PHE A 376 -13.24 14.74 16.77
CA PHE A 376 -14.16 15.74 17.33
C PHE A 376 -14.82 15.35 18.67
N GLY A 377 -14.26 14.39 19.40
CA GLY A 377 -14.82 13.86 20.64
C GLY A 377 -14.67 14.77 21.87
N GLY A 378 -13.81 15.80 21.78
CA GLY A 378 -13.55 16.71 22.89
C GLY A 378 -13.45 18.17 22.45
N LYS A 379 -13.50 19.10 23.42
CA LYS A 379 -13.42 20.54 23.17
C LYS A 379 -12.13 20.97 22.41
N HIS A 380 -11.06 20.25 22.67
CA HIS A 380 -9.73 20.57 22.09
C HIS A 380 -9.22 19.47 21.15
N GLN A 381 -10.02 18.43 20.91
CA GLN A 381 -9.63 17.28 20.12
C GLN A 381 -10.35 17.28 18.77
N ALA A 382 -9.59 17.44 17.70
CA ALA A 382 -10.09 17.38 16.32
C ALA A 382 -9.80 16.00 15.67
N THR A 383 -8.87 15.23 16.23
CA THR A 383 -8.46 13.91 15.76
C THR A 383 -8.31 12.93 16.92
N PRO A 384 -8.33 11.62 16.67
CA PRO A 384 -8.07 10.59 17.66
C PRO A 384 -6.68 10.70 18.27
#